data_4b62dea30b0a26fc859d2bf7d4883219
#
_entry.id   4b62dea30b0a26fc859d2bf7d4883219
#
_cell.length_a   1.000
_cell.length_b   1.000
_cell.length_c   1.000
_cell.angle_alpha   90.00
_cell.angle_beta   90.00
_cell.angle_gamma   90.00
#
_symmetry.space_group_name_H-M   'P 1'
#
loop_
_entity.id
_entity.type
_entity.pdbx_description
1 polymer ?
#
loop_
_entity_poly.entity_id
_entity_poly.type
_entity_poly.pdbx_seq_one_letter_code
_entity_poly.pdbx_strand_id
1 'polypeptide(L)'
;LILEKENDDWNIFLMNDCFSDLFKVPKVSHWKYLKNYLPSLCNEIEKTEFGELKSAISIKIEDQDLQTFMLQTSRTQTYNKEYYIILLDSIQRVIEKKEKEAWINLMKIISHELMNSLTPIRALSQNLLHIVDQENLEEDDFDDIKSSISTIINRSDHLQVFVENYRKLAMLPTPSKQMTPINALFDDCLGIMSPILKAENIELISDIHSSRSILIDKNQMEQVIINLITNSVYALKEKNEKKMYVSSYTENNRFFITISDNGKGIDPEIQDKVFLPFFTTRKDGAGIGLTLSKNIIEAHGGYLSYQTDEDKTSFVICLI
;
A
#
# COMPACT_ATOMS: atom_id res chain seq x y z
N LEU A 1 -13.51 19.24 -23.89
CA LEU A 1 -13.65 20.69 -23.87
C LEU A 1 -12.45 21.29 -24.59
N ILE A 2 -12.68 22.27 -25.47
CA ILE A 2 -11.64 23.01 -26.21
C ILE A 2 -11.84 24.49 -25.95
N LEU A 3 -10.77 25.16 -25.53
CA LEU A 3 -10.75 26.61 -25.38
C LEU A 3 -9.97 27.24 -26.52
N GLU A 4 -10.34 28.45 -26.91
CA GLU A 4 -9.64 29.30 -27.85
C GLU A 4 -9.19 30.59 -27.15
N LYS A 5 -7.97 31.04 -27.40
CA LYS A 5 -7.44 32.25 -26.80
C LYS A 5 -7.78 33.46 -27.65
N GLU A 6 -8.48 34.44 -27.07
CA GLU A 6 -8.77 35.74 -27.67
C GLU A 6 -8.44 36.88 -26.70
N ASN A 7 -7.62 37.84 -27.14
CA ASN A 7 -7.27 39.03 -26.33
C ASN A 7 -6.83 38.72 -24.89
N ASP A 8 -5.98 37.68 -24.70
CA ASP A 8 -5.52 37.18 -23.41
C ASP A 8 -6.59 36.51 -22.52
N ASP A 9 -7.83 36.39 -22.98
CA ASP A 9 -8.85 35.58 -22.30
C ASP A 9 -9.08 34.24 -22.99
N TRP A 10 -9.54 33.23 -22.23
CA TRP A 10 -9.91 31.92 -22.76
C TRP A 10 -11.42 31.82 -22.97
N ASN A 11 -11.81 31.59 -24.20
CA ASN A 11 -13.21 31.36 -24.59
C ASN A 11 -13.42 29.87 -24.86
N ILE A 12 -14.63 29.38 -24.59
CA ILE A 12 -14.97 27.99 -24.87
C ILE A 12 -15.34 27.89 -26.35
N PHE A 13 -14.42 27.29 -27.13
CA PHE A 13 -14.63 27.03 -28.56
C PHE A 13 -15.53 25.82 -28.78
N LEU A 14 -15.35 24.76 -28.03
CA LEU A 14 -16.14 23.53 -28.12
C LEU A 14 -16.36 22.90 -26.73
N MET A 15 -17.61 22.65 -26.40
CA MET A 15 -18.04 21.82 -25.28
C MET A 15 -18.94 20.72 -25.87
N ASN A 16 -18.51 19.46 -25.76
CA ASN A 16 -19.32 18.34 -26.21
C ASN A 16 -20.48 18.07 -25.24
N ASP A 17 -21.54 17.43 -25.74
CA ASP A 17 -22.73 17.14 -24.94
C ASP A 17 -22.41 16.23 -23.73
N CYS A 18 -21.52 15.28 -23.92
CA CYS A 18 -21.08 14.41 -22.83
C CYS A 18 -20.51 15.19 -21.63
N PHE A 19 -19.75 16.26 -21.85
CA PHE A 19 -19.25 17.13 -20.78
C PHE A 19 -20.40 17.89 -20.09
N SER A 20 -21.30 18.48 -20.91
CA SER A 20 -22.46 19.23 -20.41
C SER A 20 -23.39 18.34 -19.56
N ASP A 21 -23.71 17.15 -20.07
CA ASP A 21 -24.62 16.20 -19.41
C ASP A 21 -24.00 15.59 -18.15
N LEU A 22 -22.72 15.22 -18.21
CA LEU A 22 -22.01 14.60 -17.10
C LEU A 22 -21.89 15.54 -15.90
N PHE A 23 -21.52 16.79 -16.14
CA PHE A 23 -21.32 17.78 -15.09
C PHE A 23 -22.54 18.65 -14.82
N LYS A 24 -23.64 18.45 -15.56
CA LYS A 24 -24.87 19.26 -15.51
C LYS A 24 -24.60 20.76 -15.66
N VAL A 25 -23.64 21.08 -16.51
CA VAL A 25 -23.25 22.47 -16.80
C VAL A 25 -23.86 22.93 -18.10
N PRO A 26 -24.54 24.10 -18.14
CA PRO A 26 -25.03 24.66 -19.39
C PRO A 26 -23.88 24.98 -20.34
N LYS A 27 -24.15 24.97 -21.65
CA LYS A 27 -23.16 25.40 -22.65
C LYS A 27 -22.86 26.89 -22.44
N VAL A 28 -21.72 27.18 -21.84
CA VAL A 28 -21.24 28.55 -21.60
C VAL A 28 -20.16 28.90 -22.64
N SER A 29 -20.01 30.18 -22.95
CA SER A 29 -19.06 30.66 -23.97
C SER A 29 -17.71 31.10 -23.42
N HIS A 30 -17.60 31.37 -22.12
CA HIS A 30 -16.36 31.86 -21.50
C HIS A 30 -15.91 31.00 -20.35
N TRP A 31 -14.59 30.82 -20.21
CA TRP A 31 -13.96 30.09 -19.14
C TRP A 31 -14.38 30.57 -17.73
N LYS A 32 -14.49 31.90 -17.56
CA LYS A 32 -14.89 32.52 -16.30
C LYS A 32 -16.27 32.04 -15.81
N TYR A 33 -17.22 31.79 -16.73
CA TYR A 33 -18.53 31.27 -16.36
C TYR A 33 -18.46 29.78 -15.95
N LEU A 34 -17.59 28.98 -16.58
CA LEU A 34 -17.40 27.57 -16.22
C LEU A 34 -16.89 27.43 -14.80
N LYS A 35 -16.07 28.38 -14.33
CA LYS A 35 -15.51 28.39 -12.96
C LYS A 35 -16.60 28.42 -11.88
N ASN A 36 -17.76 29.01 -12.15
CA ASN A 36 -18.88 29.03 -11.21
C ASN A 36 -19.49 27.64 -11.00
N TYR A 37 -19.41 26.77 -11.99
CA TYR A 37 -19.95 25.42 -11.95
C TYR A 37 -18.91 24.37 -11.53
N LEU A 38 -17.68 24.51 -12.01
CA LEU A 38 -16.59 23.54 -11.80
C LEU A 38 -15.33 24.22 -11.23
N PRO A 39 -15.41 24.82 -10.03
CA PRO A 39 -14.26 25.54 -9.46
C PRO A 39 -13.02 24.67 -9.25
N SER A 40 -13.18 23.40 -8.87
CA SER A 40 -12.06 22.48 -8.66
C SER A 40 -11.26 22.24 -9.94
N LEU A 41 -11.94 22.02 -11.08
CA LEU A 41 -11.32 21.84 -12.38
C LEU A 41 -10.61 23.12 -12.84
N CYS A 42 -11.31 24.26 -12.76
CA CYS A 42 -10.76 25.53 -13.24
C CYS A 42 -9.55 25.96 -12.41
N ASN A 43 -9.60 25.83 -11.10
CA ASN A 43 -8.48 26.17 -10.23
C ASN A 43 -7.25 25.30 -10.50
N GLU A 44 -7.43 24.01 -10.79
CA GLU A 44 -6.31 23.10 -11.07
C GLU A 44 -5.61 23.47 -12.39
N ILE A 45 -6.37 23.83 -13.40
CA ILE A 45 -5.84 24.28 -14.70
C ILE A 45 -5.17 25.66 -14.58
N GLU A 46 -5.78 26.60 -13.86
CA GLU A 46 -5.21 27.95 -13.64
C GLU A 46 -3.90 27.93 -12.87
N LYS A 47 -3.72 27.00 -11.93
CA LYS A 47 -2.43 26.81 -11.21
C LYS A 47 -1.26 26.48 -12.14
N THR A 48 -1.53 25.85 -13.27
CA THR A 48 -0.52 25.50 -14.27
C THR A 48 -0.39 26.56 -15.36
N GLU A 49 -1.04 27.70 -15.21
CA GLU A 49 -1.09 28.77 -16.22
C GLU A 49 -1.50 28.25 -17.61
N PHE A 50 -2.47 27.33 -17.65
CA PHE A 50 -2.91 26.64 -18.87
C PHE A 50 -1.75 25.85 -19.55
N GLY A 51 -0.85 25.29 -18.78
CA GLY A 51 0.19 24.38 -19.22
C GLY A 51 -0.32 22.95 -19.45
N GLU A 52 0.53 22.11 -19.99
CA GLU A 52 0.23 20.69 -20.12
C GLU A 52 0.20 20.02 -18.76
N LEU A 53 -0.89 19.30 -18.47
CA LEU A 53 -1.15 18.64 -17.20
C LEU A 53 -1.69 17.23 -17.44
N LYS A 54 -1.22 16.28 -16.62
CA LYS A 54 -1.83 14.96 -16.52
C LYS A 54 -1.90 14.58 -15.04
N SER A 55 -3.12 14.66 -14.48
CA SER A 55 -3.36 14.40 -13.06
C SER A 55 -4.73 13.78 -12.83
N ALA A 56 -4.90 13.13 -11.67
CA ALA A 56 -6.22 12.72 -11.21
C ALA A 56 -6.86 13.88 -10.43
N ILE A 57 -8.11 14.21 -10.75
CA ILE A 57 -8.88 15.25 -10.09
C ILE A 57 -10.21 14.69 -9.59
N SER A 58 -10.58 15.07 -8.37
CA SER A 58 -11.88 14.72 -7.80
C SER A 58 -12.84 15.89 -7.95
N ILE A 59 -13.96 15.64 -8.61
CA ILE A 59 -15.00 16.64 -8.89
C ILE A 59 -16.29 16.17 -8.22
N LYS A 60 -16.90 17.05 -7.43
CA LYS A 60 -18.23 16.83 -6.87
C LYS A 60 -19.27 17.25 -7.91
N ILE A 61 -20.11 16.31 -8.33
CA ILE A 61 -21.25 16.58 -9.22
C ILE A 61 -22.48 16.79 -8.34
N GLU A 62 -23.34 17.75 -8.68
CA GLU A 62 -24.58 18.01 -7.93
C GLU A 62 -25.32 16.70 -7.65
N ASP A 63 -25.76 16.50 -6.38
CA ASP A 63 -26.48 15.32 -5.88
C ASP A 63 -25.79 13.95 -6.03
N GLN A 64 -24.51 13.93 -6.41
CA GLN A 64 -23.73 12.68 -6.50
C GLN A 64 -22.51 12.74 -5.58
N ASP A 65 -21.95 11.54 -5.33
CA ASP A 65 -20.69 11.41 -4.61
C ASP A 65 -19.51 12.00 -5.40
N LEU A 66 -18.42 12.25 -4.69
CA LEU A 66 -17.17 12.73 -5.27
C LEU A 66 -16.68 11.73 -6.34
N GLN A 67 -16.58 12.13 -7.59
CA GLN A 67 -16.08 11.27 -8.68
C GLN A 67 -14.67 11.65 -9.09
N THR A 68 -13.87 10.64 -9.41
CA THR A 68 -12.47 10.83 -9.80
C THR A 68 -12.32 10.71 -11.32
N PHE A 69 -11.67 11.72 -11.90
CA PHE A 69 -11.39 11.82 -13.33
C PHE A 69 -9.89 11.95 -13.58
N MET A 70 -9.43 11.34 -14.66
CA MET A 70 -8.12 11.65 -15.22
C MET A 70 -8.26 12.93 -16.06
N LEU A 71 -7.61 13.98 -15.60
CA LEU A 71 -7.48 15.24 -16.32
C LEU A 71 -6.21 15.18 -17.17
N GLN A 72 -6.37 15.37 -18.46
CA GLN A 72 -5.25 15.55 -19.39
C GLN A 72 -5.47 16.81 -20.19
N THR A 73 -4.46 17.66 -20.26
CA THR A 73 -4.52 18.90 -21.02
C THR A 73 -3.41 18.99 -22.04
N SER A 74 -3.65 19.66 -23.12
CA SER A 74 -2.63 19.96 -24.12
C SER A 74 -2.90 21.32 -24.77
N ARG A 75 -1.82 21.96 -25.20
CA ARG A 75 -1.84 23.26 -25.87
C ARG A 75 -1.41 23.08 -27.31
N THR A 76 -2.16 23.63 -28.23
CA THR A 76 -1.86 23.56 -29.67
C THR A 76 -2.12 24.91 -30.35
N GLN A 77 -1.37 25.20 -31.40
CA GLN A 77 -1.51 26.41 -32.17
C GLN A 77 -1.76 26.06 -33.65
N THR A 78 -2.79 26.64 -34.22
CA THR A 78 -3.15 26.45 -35.65
C THR A 78 -3.45 27.79 -36.26
N TYR A 79 -2.75 28.13 -37.32
CA TYR A 79 -2.92 29.42 -38.03
C TYR A 79 -2.84 30.66 -37.14
N ASN A 80 -2.68 31.36 -36.58
CA ASN A 80 -2.72 32.50 -35.64
C ASN A 80 -3.68 32.35 -34.46
N LYS A 81 -4.20 31.13 -34.22
CA LYS A 81 -5.07 30.86 -33.06
C LYS A 81 -4.44 29.83 -32.15
N GLU A 82 -4.60 30.07 -30.87
CA GLU A 82 -4.11 29.20 -29.81
C GLU A 82 -5.31 28.48 -29.18
N TYR A 83 -5.20 27.15 -29.09
CA TYR A 83 -6.21 26.29 -28.49
C TYR A 83 -5.68 25.54 -27.29
N TYR A 84 -6.54 25.38 -26.29
CA TYR A 84 -6.26 24.55 -25.11
C TYR A 84 -7.29 23.44 -25.02
N ILE A 85 -6.84 22.20 -25.09
CA ILE A 85 -7.66 21.01 -25.10
C ILE A 85 -7.67 20.42 -23.70
N ILE A 86 -8.85 20.18 -23.15
CA ILE A 86 -9.09 19.56 -21.85
C ILE A 86 -9.84 18.26 -22.08
N LEU A 87 -9.19 17.14 -21.72
CA LEU A 87 -9.76 15.82 -21.73
C LEU A 87 -10.00 15.37 -20.30
N LEU A 88 -11.21 14.94 -19.98
CA LEU A 88 -11.60 14.34 -18.72
C LEU A 88 -12.10 12.92 -19.00
N ASP A 89 -11.43 11.94 -18.42
CA ASP A 89 -11.83 10.53 -18.50
C ASP A 89 -12.21 10.03 -17.11
N SER A 90 -13.40 9.45 -16.97
CA SER A 90 -13.86 8.93 -15.69
C SER A 90 -13.13 7.63 -15.37
N ILE A 91 -12.29 7.66 -14.35
CA ILE A 91 -11.59 6.49 -13.84
C ILE A 91 -12.34 5.80 -12.68
N GLN A 92 -13.47 6.36 -12.27
CA GLN A 92 -14.26 5.86 -11.15
C GLN A 92 -14.62 4.38 -11.30
N ARG A 93 -15.09 3.97 -12.47
CA ARG A 93 -15.41 2.55 -12.74
C ARG A 93 -14.18 1.63 -12.68
N VAL A 94 -13.01 2.15 -13.06
CA VAL A 94 -11.76 1.38 -12.97
C VAL A 94 -11.34 1.20 -11.52
N ILE A 95 -11.47 2.26 -10.71
CA ILE A 95 -11.20 2.23 -9.27
C ILE A 95 -12.15 1.24 -8.59
N GLU A 96 -13.46 1.39 -8.76
CA GLU A 96 -14.47 0.49 -8.18
C GLU A 96 -14.26 -0.98 -8.57
N LYS A 97 -13.90 -1.22 -9.84
CA LYS A 97 -13.57 -2.57 -10.31
C LYS A 97 -12.35 -3.11 -9.61
N LYS A 98 -11.29 -2.32 -9.46
CA LYS A 98 -10.06 -2.71 -8.76
C LYS A 98 -10.29 -2.97 -7.28
N GLU A 99 -11.06 -2.13 -6.62
CA GLU A 99 -11.46 -2.32 -5.23
C GLU A 99 -12.27 -3.61 -5.05
N LYS A 100 -13.23 -3.86 -5.94
CA LYS A 100 -14.03 -5.09 -5.92
C LYS A 100 -13.17 -6.33 -6.17
N GLU A 101 -12.25 -6.30 -7.13
CA GLU A 101 -11.30 -7.39 -7.40
C GLU A 101 -10.42 -7.66 -6.18
N ALA A 102 -9.89 -6.61 -5.54
CA ALA A 102 -9.08 -6.73 -4.34
C ALA A 102 -9.89 -7.33 -3.18
N TRP A 103 -11.16 -6.89 -3.00
CA TRP A 103 -12.06 -7.43 -1.99
C TRP A 103 -12.39 -8.90 -2.21
N ILE A 104 -12.70 -9.30 -3.46
CA ILE A 104 -12.96 -10.70 -3.82
C ILE A 104 -11.74 -11.56 -3.54
N ASN A 105 -10.54 -11.10 -3.90
CA ASN A 105 -9.31 -11.82 -3.64
C ASN A 105 -9.05 -11.99 -2.15
N LEU A 106 -9.29 -10.95 -1.36
CA LEU A 106 -9.17 -10.99 0.09
C LEU A 106 -10.14 -12.01 0.71
N MET A 107 -11.42 -11.98 0.30
CA MET A 107 -12.43 -12.94 0.77
C MET A 107 -12.09 -14.38 0.40
N LYS A 108 -11.51 -14.60 -0.79
CA LYS A 108 -11.06 -15.93 -1.22
C LYS A 108 -9.94 -16.44 -0.33
N ILE A 109 -8.96 -15.60 0.01
CA ILE A 109 -7.84 -15.97 0.89
C ILE A 109 -8.37 -16.29 2.29
N ILE A 110 -9.24 -15.42 2.86
CA ILE A 110 -9.84 -15.62 4.18
C ILE A 110 -10.61 -16.95 4.23
N SER A 111 -11.46 -17.19 3.23
CA SER A 111 -12.25 -18.43 3.17
C SER A 111 -11.34 -19.67 3.10
N HIS A 112 -10.26 -19.61 2.32
CA HIS A 112 -9.31 -20.71 2.17
C HIS A 112 -8.59 -21.01 3.49
N GLU A 113 -8.07 -19.98 4.20
CA GLU A 113 -7.36 -20.15 5.45
C GLU A 113 -8.28 -20.61 6.60
N LEU A 114 -9.52 -20.10 6.64
CA LEU A 114 -10.55 -20.60 7.57
C LEU A 114 -10.82 -22.08 7.33
N MET A 115 -11.07 -22.48 6.08
CA MET A 115 -11.37 -23.89 5.76
C MET A 115 -10.18 -24.80 6.03
N ASN A 116 -8.95 -24.37 5.75
CA ASN A 116 -7.73 -25.12 6.02
C ASN A 116 -7.49 -25.38 7.51
N SER A 117 -8.00 -24.50 8.38
CA SER A 117 -7.91 -24.67 9.84
C SER A 117 -9.12 -25.42 10.42
N LEU A 118 -10.33 -25.07 10.01
CA LEU A 118 -11.56 -25.66 10.57
C LEU A 118 -11.82 -27.11 10.13
N THR A 119 -11.44 -27.47 8.88
CA THR A 119 -11.69 -28.84 8.38
C THR A 119 -10.90 -29.90 9.17
N PRO A 120 -9.58 -29.75 9.42
CA PRO A 120 -8.84 -30.67 10.28
C PRO A 120 -9.32 -30.69 11.73
N ILE A 121 -9.65 -29.51 12.31
CA ILE A 121 -10.19 -29.44 13.69
C ILE A 121 -11.44 -30.28 13.78
N ARG A 122 -12.40 -30.12 12.85
CA ARG A 122 -13.64 -30.89 12.85
C ARG A 122 -13.40 -32.38 12.70
N ALA A 123 -12.55 -32.79 11.74
CA ALA A 123 -12.26 -34.19 11.48
C ALA A 123 -11.61 -34.88 12.70
N LEU A 124 -10.62 -34.21 13.32
CA LEU A 124 -9.94 -34.74 14.51
C LEU A 124 -10.88 -34.78 15.72
N SER A 125 -11.75 -33.78 15.90
CA SER A 125 -12.76 -33.80 16.97
C SER A 125 -13.76 -34.93 16.81
N GLN A 126 -14.18 -35.25 15.56
CA GLN A 126 -15.05 -36.39 15.26
C GLN A 126 -14.34 -37.73 15.53
N ASN A 127 -13.05 -37.84 15.18
CA ASN A 127 -12.24 -39.01 15.47
C ASN A 127 -12.07 -39.23 16.99
N LEU A 128 -11.76 -38.15 17.72
CA LEU A 128 -11.67 -38.18 19.18
C LEU A 128 -12.97 -38.66 19.82
N LEU A 129 -14.13 -38.16 19.34
CA LEU A 129 -15.41 -38.60 19.87
C LEU A 129 -15.63 -40.09 19.61
N HIS A 130 -15.24 -40.60 18.42
CA HIS A 130 -15.35 -42.03 18.12
C HIS A 130 -14.44 -42.91 19.01
N ILE A 131 -13.20 -42.46 19.28
CA ILE A 131 -12.28 -43.19 20.16
C ILE A 131 -12.84 -43.24 21.61
N VAL A 132 -13.35 -42.11 22.12
CA VAL A 132 -13.87 -42.02 23.50
C VAL A 132 -15.16 -42.82 23.66
N ASP A 133 -15.95 -43.03 22.62
CA ASP A 133 -17.18 -43.81 22.64
C ASP A 133 -16.94 -45.35 22.61
N GLN A 134 -15.67 -45.82 22.51
CA GLN A 134 -15.33 -47.26 22.55
C GLN A 134 -15.43 -47.76 24.01
N GLU A 135 -15.90 -48.98 24.23
CA GLU A 135 -16.02 -49.59 25.56
C GLU A 135 -14.68 -49.87 26.24
N ASN A 136 -13.61 -50.08 25.43
CA ASN A 136 -12.24 -50.34 25.93
C ASN A 136 -11.25 -49.46 25.16
N LEU A 137 -10.45 -48.68 25.85
CA LEU A 137 -9.36 -47.90 25.29
C LEU A 137 -8.04 -48.68 25.41
N GLU A 138 -7.29 -48.81 24.33
CA GLU A 138 -5.97 -49.36 24.29
C GLU A 138 -4.89 -48.30 24.51
N GLU A 139 -3.64 -48.69 24.78
CA GLU A 139 -2.54 -47.76 25.05
C GLU A 139 -2.25 -46.87 23.85
N ASP A 140 -2.39 -47.38 22.64
CA ASP A 140 -2.23 -46.65 21.38
C ASP A 140 -3.34 -45.55 21.20
N ASP A 141 -4.55 -45.75 21.72
CA ASP A 141 -5.63 -44.77 21.65
C ASP A 141 -5.30 -43.49 22.44
N PHE A 142 -4.55 -43.61 23.56
CA PHE A 142 -4.14 -42.41 24.31
C PHE A 142 -3.12 -41.55 23.55
N ASP A 143 -2.20 -42.17 22.79
CA ASP A 143 -1.25 -41.43 21.95
C ASP A 143 -1.97 -40.76 20.77
N ASP A 144 -2.95 -41.42 20.17
CA ASP A 144 -3.79 -40.84 19.09
C ASP A 144 -4.66 -39.68 19.62
N ILE A 145 -5.23 -39.80 20.81
CA ILE A 145 -5.96 -38.72 21.48
C ILE A 145 -5.07 -37.52 21.70
N LYS A 146 -3.85 -37.74 22.29
CA LYS A 146 -2.91 -36.66 22.55
C LYS A 146 -2.42 -35.98 21.29
N SER A 147 -2.10 -36.73 20.24
CA SER A 147 -1.70 -36.21 18.93
C SER A 147 -2.79 -35.39 18.29
N SER A 148 -4.03 -35.88 18.32
CA SER A 148 -5.20 -35.20 17.79
C SER A 148 -5.48 -33.89 18.50
N ILE A 149 -5.46 -33.89 19.85
CA ILE A 149 -5.64 -32.68 20.67
C ILE A 149 -4.53 -31.66 20.36
N SER A 150 -3.26 -32.10 20.32
CA SER A 150 -2.14 -31.22 20.00
C SER A 150 -2.31 -30.56 18.63
N THR A 151 -2.76 -31.33 17.63
CA THR A 151 -3.02 -30.80 16.30
C THR A 151 -4.17 -29.81 16.29
N ILE A 152 -5.25 -30.05 17.04
CA ILE A 152 -6.39 -29.13 17.18
C ILE A 152 -5.91 -27.82 17.80
N ILE A 153 -5.12 -27.87 18.87
CA ILE A 153 -4.57 -26.67 19.53
C ILE A 153 -3.73 -25.86 18.52
N ASN A 154 -2.77 -26.51 17.85
CA ASN A 154 -1.91 -25.85 16.87
C ASN A 154 -2.71 -25.18 15.73
N ARG A 155 -3.80 -25.82 15.25
CA ARG A 155 -4.66 -25.25 14.22
C ARG A 155 -5.49 -24.06 14.73
N SER A 156 -5.92 -24.11 16.00
CA SER A 156 -6.64 -23.01 16.67
C SER A 156 -5.72 -21.81 16.86
N ASP A 157 -4.49 -22.02 17.31
CA ASP A 157 -3.48 -20.96 17.47
C ASP A 157 -3.16 -20.31 16.12
N HIS A 158 -2.98 -21.11 15.08
CA HIS A 158 -2.77 -20.60 13.73
C HIS A 158 -3.94 -19.72 13.24
N LEU A 159 -5.17 -20.17 13.50
CA LEU A 159 -6.37 -19.41 13.15
C LEU A 159 -6.45 -18.09 13.94
N GLN A 160 -6.13 -18.10 15.21
CA GLN A 160 -6.10 -16.89 16.03
C GLN A 160 -5.09 -15.88 15.48
N VAL A 161 -3.87 -16.30 15.19
CA VAL A 161 -2.84 -15.44 14.57
C VAL A 161 -3.30 -14.89 13.23
N PHE A 162 -3.95 -15.70 12.42
CA PHE A 162 -4.51 -15.25 11.13
C PHE A 162 -5.57 -14.14 11.31
N VAL A 163 -6.52 -14.34 12.23
CA VAL A 163 -7.59 -13.36 12.54
C VAL A 163 -7.00 -12.06 13.10
N GLU A 164 -6.01 -12.13 13.98
CA GLU A 164 -5.31 -10.94 14.52
C GLU A 164 -4.60 -10.16 13.41
N ASN A 165 -3.95 -10.86 12.51
CA ASN A 165 -3.27 -10.28 11.35
C ASN A 165 -4.25 -9.62 10.39
N TYR A 166 -5.38 -10.27 10.11
CA TYR A 166 -6.46 -9.67 9.33
C TYR A 166 -7.00 -8.39 9.98
N ARG A 167 -7.23 -8.42 11.30
CA ARG A 167 -7.69 -7.25 12.05
C ARG A 167 -6.70 -6.08 11.94
N LYS A 168 -5.39 -6.33 12.02
CA LYS A 168 -4.36 -5.29 11.85
C LYS A 168 -4.41 -4.62 10.48
N LEU A 169 -4.71 -5.39 9.42
CA LEU A 169 -4.88 -4.84 8.08
C LEU A 169 -6.18 -4.07 7.90
N ALA A 170 -7.30 -4.64 8.39
CA ALA A 170 -8.64 -4.09 8.17
C ALA A 170 -8.94 -2.86 9.06
N MET A 171 -8.31 -2.78 10.23
CA MET A 171 -8.56 -1.75 11.24
C MET A 171 -7.32 -0.90 11.53
N LEU A 172 -6.59 -0.51 10.49
CA LEU A 172 -5.46 0.40 10.66
C LEU A 172 -5.99 1.75 11.19
N PRO A 173 -5.56 2.19 12.39
CA PRO A 173 -6.02 3.46 12.93
C PRO A 173 -5.47 4.64 12.12
N THR A 174 -6.25 5.71 12.05
CA THR A 174 -5.79 6.98 11.46
C THR A 174 -4.51 7.44 12.17
N PRO A 175 -3.44 7.80 11.42
CA PRO A 175 -2.16 8.22 12.02
C PRO A 175 -2.31 9.44 12.93
N SER A 176 -1.82 9.35 14.15
CA SER A 176 -1.66 10.48 15.07
C SER A 176 -0.31 11.15 14.81
N LYS A 177 -0.25 12.01 13.77
CA LYS A 177 0.99 12.59 13.28
C LYS A 177 1.54 13.66 14.21
N GLN A 178 2.82 13.56 14.53
CA GLN A 178 3.58 14.51 15.35
C GLN A 178 4.95 14.79 14.71
N MET A 179 5.53 15.96 14.99
CA MET A 179 6.88 16.30 14.54
C MET A 179 7.89 15.39 15.26
N THR A 180 8.43 14.42 14.57
CA THR A 180 9.33 13.38 15.11
C THR A 180 10.72 13.53 14.51
N PRO A 181 11.78 13.66 15.34
CA PRO A 181 13.15 13.65 14.87
C PRO A 181 13.52 12.28 14.27
N ILE A 182 14.06 12.29 13.06
CA ILE A 182 14.38 11.06 12.33
C ILE A 182 15.44 10.24 13.06
N ASN A 183 16.46 10.87 13.60
CA ASN A 183 17.51 10.16 14.35
C ASN A 183 16.93 9.36 15.52
N ALA A 184 16.03 9.98 16.30
CA ALA A 184 15.40 9.32 17.44
C ALA A 184 14.55 8.10 17.00
N LEU A 185 13.82 8.20 15.88
CA LEU A 185 13.07 7.10 15.32
C LEU A 185 13.96 5.91 14.95
N PHE A 186 15.11 6.19 14.30
CA PHE A 186 16.04 5.13 13.93
C PHE A 186 16.81 4.56 15.12
N ASP A 187 17.21 5.39 16.07
CA ASP A 187 17.88 4.93 17.30
C ASP A 187 17.00 3.91 18.06
N ASP A 188 15.70 4.21 18.17
CA ASP A 188 14.74 3.30 18.81
C ASP A 188 14.58 1.99 18.02
N CYS A 189 14.36 2.07 16.70
CA CYS A 189 14.21 0.89 15.84
C CYS A 189 15.48 0.02 15.82
N LEU A 190 16.64 0.63 15.64
CA LEU A 190 17.92 -0.08 15.60
C LEU A 190 18.29 -0.63 16.97
N GLY A 191 17.94 0.07 18.06
CA GLY A 191 18.08 -0.43 19.43
C GLY A 191 17.32 -1.74 19.64
N ILE A 192 16.06 -1.80 19.19
CA ILE A 192 15.23 -3.02 19.25
C ILE A 192 15.82 -4.14 18.38
N MET A 193 16.32 -3.83 17.18
CA MET A 193 16.81 -4.81 16.23
C MET A 193 18.26 -5.25 16.45
N SER A 194 19.05 -4.47 17.19
CA SER A 194 20.49 -4.73 17.44
C SER A 194 20.81 -6.13 17.96
N PRO A 195 20.07 -6.71 18.93
CA PRO A 195 20.35 -8.07 19.39
C PRO A 195 20.19 -9.11 18.27
N ILE A 196 19.18 -8.94 17.41
CA ILE A 196 18.90 -9.84 16.28
C ILE A 196 19.99 -9.70 15.22
N LEU A 197 20.37 -8.46 14.86
CA LEU A 197 21.40 -8.21 13.87
C LEU A 197 22.75 -8.79 14.30
N LYS A 198 23.11 -8.66 15.59
CA LYS A 198 24.32 -9.25 16.15
C LYS A 198 24.28 -10.78 16.15
N ALA A 199 23.17 -11.38 16.56
CA ALA A 199 23.01 -12.84 16.59
C ALA A 199 23.13 -13.46 15.20
N GLU A 200 22.64 -12.77 14.17
CA GLU A 200 22.71 -13.19 12.77
C GLU A 200 24.02 -12.77 12.06
N ASN A 201 24.95 -12.11 12.76
CA ASN A 201 26.21 -11.58 12.22
C ASN A 201 26.00 -10.66 10.99
N ILE A 202 25.02 -9.76 11.07
CA ILE A 202 24.71 -8.80 10.00
C ILE A 202 25.49 -7.52 10.25
N GLU A 203 26.29 -7.11 9.25
CA GLU A 203 26.95 -5.80 9.22
C GLU A 203 25.92 -4.73 8.87
N LEU A 204 25.65 -3.82 9.80
CA LEU A 204 24.77 -2.68 9.59
C LEU A 204 25.58 -1.46 9.19
N ILE A 205 25.30 -0.91 8.01
CA ILE A 205 25.89 0.33 7.49
C ILE A 205 24.78 1.39 7.50
N SER A 206 24.94 2.38 8.39
CA SER A 206 23.94 3.43 8.60
C SER A 206 24.44 4.77 8.10
N ASP A 207 23.65 5.42 7.25
CA ASP A 207 23.88 6.75 6.69
C ASP A 207 22.65 7.64 6.93
N ILE A 208 22.41 7.97 8.21
CA ILE A 208 21.26 8.75 8.65
C ILE A 208 21.76 10.13 9.06
N HIS A 209 21.90 11.02 8.09
CA HIS A 209 22.47 12.36 8.32
C HIS A 209 21.43 13.45 8.61
N SER A 210 20.16 13.10 8.77
CA SER A 210 19.11 14.10 8.94
C SER A 210 18.79 14.35 10.42
N SER A 211 19.13 15.54 10.92
CA SER A 211 18.54 16.10 12.17
C SER A 211 17.13 16.64 11.97
N ARG A 212 16.51 16.37 10.81
CA ARG A 212 15.17 16.87 10.45
C ARG A 212 14.11 16.16 11.24
N SER A 213 13.09 16.89 11.66
CA SER A 213 11.84 16.32 12.14
C SER A 213 10.82 16.27 11.00
N ILE A 214 10.07 15.19 10.94
CA ILE A 214 9.00 14.98 9.97
C ILE A 214 7.68 14.74 10.70
N LEU A 215 6.56 15.06 10.02
CA LEU A 215 5.22 14.94 10.59
C LEU A 215 4.68 13.52 10.38
N ILE A 216 4.85 12.65 11.38
CA ILE A 216 4.51 11.22 11.32
C ILE A 216 3.90 10.71 12.62
N ASP A 217 3.20 9.58 12.54
CA ASP A 217 2.91 8.73 13.70
C ASP A 217 4.12 7.84 13.97
N LYS A 218 4.82 8.11 15.07
CA LYS A 218 6.05 7.42 15.44
C LYS A 218 5.86 5.91 15.55
N ASN A 219 4.81 5.46 16.24
CA ASN A 219 4.57 4.03 16.48
C ASN A 219 4.29 3.27 15.17
N GLN A 220 3.52 3.86 14.27
CA GLN A 220 3.25 3.26 12.97
C GLN A 220 4.52 3.22 12.10
N MET A 221 5.35 4.27 12.14
CA MET A 221 6.61 4.29 11.39
C MET A 221 7.65 3.31 11.96
N GLU A 222 7.75 3.16 13.28
CA GLU A 222 8.57 2.12 13.91
C GLU A 222 8.15 0.73 13.42
N GLN A 223 6.85 0.45 13.36
CA GLN A 223 6.32 -0.80 12.83
C GLN A 223 6.76 -1.06 11.38
N VAL A 224 6.73 -0.03 10.52
CA VAL A 224 7.20 -0.13 9.13
C VAL A 224 8.70 -0.44 9.09
N ILE A 225 9.53 0.33 9.78
CA ILE A 225 10.98 0.18 9.77
C ILE A 225 11.39 -1.20 10.30
N ILE A 226 10.85 -1.62 11.45
CA ILE A 226 11.11 -2.93 12.03
C ILE A 226 10.70 -4.06 11.09
N ASN A 227 9.55 -3.94 10.42
CA ASN A 227 9.10 -4.93 9.44
C ASN A 227 10.07 -5.03 8.24
N LEU A 228 10.52 -3.90 7.69
CA LEU A 228 11.47 -3.90 6.57
C LEU A 228 12.83 -4.48 7.00
N ILE A 229 13.37 -4.11 8.17
CA ILE A 229 14.60 -4.68 8.73
C ILE A 229 14.45 -6.20 8.93
N THR A 230 13.33 -6.66 9.47
CA THR A 230 13.05 -8.10 9.66
C THR A 230 12.99 -8.84 8.32
N ASN A 231 12.48 -8.19 7.26
CA ASN A 231 12.49 -8.76 5.92
C ASN A 231 13.92 -8.91 5.38
N SER A 232 14.75 -7.90 5.55
CA SER A 232 16.17 -7.95 5.19
C SER A 232 16.95 -9.00 5.98
N VAL A 233 16.73 -9.12 7.29
CA VAL A 233 17.31 -10.21 8.11
C VAL A 233 16.98 -11.58 7.51
N TYR A 234 15.73 -11.79 7.11
CA TYR A 234 15.33 -13.06 6.50
C TYR A 234 15.98 -13.28 5.13
N ALA A 235 16.08 -12.26 4.29
CA ALA A 235 16.71 -12.33 2.98
C ALA A 235 18.21 -12.67 3.07
N LEU A 236 18.85 -12.30 4.17
CA LEU A 236 20.27 -12.50 4.45
C LEU A 236 20.61 -13.86 5.03
N LYS A 237 19.65 -14.71 5.45
CA LYS A 237 19.90 -15.96 6.20
C LYS A 237 20.91 -16.88 5.53
N GLU A 238 20.85 -17.00 4.21
CA GLU A 238 21.67 -17.95 3.44
C GLU A 238 22.96 -17.32 2.87
N LYS A 239 23.23 -16.04 3.17
CA LYS A 239 24.42 -15.33 2.68
C LYS A 239 25.60 -15.51 3.68
N ASN A 240 26.80 -15.64 3.13
CA ASN A 240 28.04 -15.69 3.93
C ASN A 240 28.42 -14.30 4.45
N GLU A 241 28.40 -13.29 3.57
CA GLU A 241 28.58 -11.90 3.93
C GLU A 241 27.21 -11.22 3.99
N LYS A 242 26.78 -10.88 5.19
CA LYS A 242 25.46 -10.29 5.44
C LYS A 242 25.61 -8.79 5.68
N LYS A 243 25.16 -7.99 4.71
CA LYS A 243 25.23 -6.52 4.79
C LYS A 243 23.83 -5.92 4.66
N MET A 244 23.53 -5.02 5.59
CA MET A 244 22.30 -4.22 5.57
C MET A 244 22.65 -2.73 5.57
N TYR A 245 21.99 -1.99 4.73
CA TYR A 245 22.20 -0.54 4.58
C TYR A 245 20.92 0.19 4.96
N VAL A 246 21.05 1.22 5.78
CA VAL A 246 19.95 2.10 6.17
C VAL A 246 20.37 3.53 5.92
N SER A 247 19.61 4.24 5.10
CA SER A 247 19.92 5.63 4.76
C SER A 247 18.68 6.51 4.73
N SER A 248 18.91 7.82 4.93
CA SER A 248 17.84 8.81 4.76
C SER A 248 18.38 10.05 4.05
N TYR A 249 17.60 10.61 3.12
CA TYR A 249 17.95 11.82 2.37
C TYR A 249 16.71 12.63 2.01
N THR A 250 16.94 13.86 1.57
CA THR A 250 15.87 14.74 1.06
C THR A 250 16.18 15.11 -0.37
N GLU A 251 15.21 14.93 -1.24
CA GLU A 251 15.30 15.30 -2.65
C GLU A 251 13.98 15.90 -3.12
N ASN A 252 14.01 16.99 -3.89
CA ASN A 252 12.81 17.67 -4.42
C ASN A 252 11.71 17.90 -3.37
N ASN A 253 12.10 18.34 -2.17
CA ASN A 253 11.21 18.58 -1.02
C ASN A 253 10.48 17.33 -0.49
N ARG A 254 10.89 16.14 -0.87
CA ARG A 254 10.41 14.85 -0.36
C ARG A 254 11.48 14.22 0.53
N PHE A 255 11.03 13.51 1.55
CA PHE A 255 11.92 12.80 2.45
C PHE A 255 11.92 11.31 2.12
N PHE A 256 13.11 10.75 1.95
CA PHE A 256 13.31 9.35 1.61
C PHE A 256 13.99 8.59 2.75
N ILE A 257 13.51 7.38 3.00
CA ILE A 257 14.16 6.38 3.85
C ILE A 257 14.39 5.15 2.99
N THR A 258 15.61 4.63 2.98
CA THR A 258 15.96 3.44 2.23
C THR A 258 16.53 2.38 3.17
N ILE A 259 15.96 1.17 3.11
CA ILE A 259 16.46 -0.01 3.81
C ILE A 259 16.80 -1.05 2.75
N SER A 260 18.07 -1.46 2.72
CA SER A 260 18.57 -2.35 1.68
C SER A 260 19.38 -3.49 2.26
N ASP A 261 19.41 -4.60 1.54
CA ASP A 261 20.21 -5.77 1.90
C ASP A 261 20.86 -6.39 0.64
N ASN A 262 21.98 -7.11 0.85
CA ASN A 262 22.62 -7.90 -0.18
C ASN A 262 22.15 -9.37 -0.15
N GLY A 263 20.89 -9.58 0.20
CA GLY A 263 20.29 -10.90 0.32
C GLY A 263 20.01 -11.59 -1.02
N LYS A 264 19.13 -12.58 -0.98
CA LYS A 264 18.78 -13.39 -2.17
C LYS A 264 17.96 -12.64 -3.24
N GLY A 265 17.55 -11.41 -2.98
CA GLY A 265 16.69 -10.66 -3.89
C GLY A 265 15.22 -11.09 -3.85
N ILE A 266 14.44 -10.49 -4.77
CA ILE A 266 13.03 -10.82 -4.99
C ILE A 266 12.93 -11.47 -6.37
N ASP A 267 12.44 -12.71 -6.41
CA ASP A 267 12.25 -13.45 -7.65
C ASP A 267 11.32 -12.67 -8.59
N PRO A 268 11.68 -12.52 -9.88
CA PRO A 268 10.85 -11.84 -10.88
C PRO A 268 9.40 -12.33 -10.95
N GLU A 269 9.15 -13.64 -10.74
CA GLU A 269 7.82 -14.23 -10.80
C GLU A 269 6.87 -13.79 -9.67
N ILE A 270 7.43 -13.24 -8.59
CA ILE A 270 6.66 -12.80 -7.42
C ILE A 270 6.69 -11.29 -7.20
N GLN A 271 7.41 -10.54 -8.02
CA GLN A 271 7.58 -9.09 -7.86
C GLN A 271 6.25 -8.34 -7.75
N ASP A 272 5.27 -8.67 -8.58
CA ASP A 272 3.94 -8.05 -8.56
C ASP A 272 3.09 -8.44 -7.35
N LYS A 273 3.54 -9.46 -6.58
CA LYS A 273 2.79 -10.06 -5.49
C LYS A 273 3.30 -9.66 -4.11
N VAL A 274 4.49 -9.04 -3.98
CA VAL A 274 5.13 -8.78 -2.68
C VAL A 274 4.32 -7.88 -1.75
N PHE A 275 3.48 -7.02 -2.31
CA PHE A 275 2.56 -6.16 -1.56
C PHE A 275 1.13 -6.72 -1.43
N LEU A 276 0.85 -7.91 -1.97
CA LEU A 276 -0.47 -8.51 -1.81
C LEU A 276 -0.64 -9.05 -0.39
N PRO A 277 -1.81 -8.85 0.23
CA PRO A 277 -2.11 -9.39 1.54
C PRO A 277 -1.94 -10.91 1.59
N PHE A 278 -1.38 -11.42 2.68
CA PHE A 278 -1.14 -12.86 2.93
C PHE A 278 -0.18 -13.54 1.96
N PHE A 279 0.45 -12.80 1.07
CA PHE A 279 1.50 -13.34 0.23
C PHE A 279 2.81 -13.46 1.00
N THR A 280 3.37 -14.66 1.05
CA THR A 280 4.63 -14.93 1.74
C THR A 280 5.39 -16.08 1.09
N THR A 281 6.71 -15.98 1.06
CA THR A 281 7.63 -17.05 0.73
C THR A 281 8.25 -17.72 1.98
N ARG A 282 7.87 -17.25 3.18
CA ARG A 282 8.35 -17.76 4.46
C ARG A 282 7.38 -18.81 4.99
N LYS A 283 7.91 -19.91 5.55
CA LYS A 283 7.08 -20.95 6.18
C LYS A 283 6.27 -20.42 7.37
N ASP A 284 6.88 -19.52 8.16
CA ASP A 284 6.26 -18.96 9.37
C ASP A 284 5.79 -17.52 9.19
N GLY A 285 5.71 -17.05 7.95
CA GLY A 285 5.35 -15.68 7.63
C GLY A 285 3.85 -15.51 7.46
N ALA A 286 3.24 -14.53 8.14
CA ALA A 286 1.83 -14.19 7.99
C ALA A 286 1.49 -13.51 6.64
N GLY A 287 2.49 -13.06 5.87
CA GLY A 287 2.30 -12.41 4.57
C GLY A 287 1.61 -11.05 4.61
N ILE A 288 1.56 -10.38 5.76
CA ILE A 288 0.90 -9.08 5.91
C ILE A 288 1.87 -7.91 6.08
N GLY A 289 3.13 -8.18 6.41
CA GLY A 289 4.08 -7.14 6.82
C GLY A 289 4.25 -6.05 5.77
N LEU A 290 4.55 -6.40 4.52
CA LEU A 290 4.75 -5.43 3.44
C LEU A 290 3.45 -4.71 3.05
N THR A 291 2.32 -5.39 3.05
CA THR A 291 1.01 -4.77 2.80
C THR A 291 0.67 -3.76 3.89
N LEU A 292 0.85 -4.11 5.16
CA LEU A 292 0.62 -3.21 6.28
C LEU A 292 1.57 -2.02 6.24
N SER A 293 2.85 -2.24 5.93
CA SER A 293 3.83 -1.16 5.76
C SER A 293 3.40 -0.19 4.65
N LYS A 294 2.95 -0.71 3.51
CA LYS A 294 2.44 0.09 2.41
C LYS A 294 1.23 0.94 2.83
N ASN A 295 0.24 0.33 3.48
CA ASN A 295 -0.96 1.02 3.95
C ASN A 295 -0.63 2.14 4.97
N ILE A 296 0.31 1.88 5.89
CA ILE A 296 0.79 2.89 6.85
C ILE A 296 1.42 4.07 6.10
N ILE A 297 2.31 3.82 5.16
CA ILE A 297 2.98 4.88 4.40
C ILE A 297 1.99 5.69 3.55
N GLU A 298 1.04 5.03 2.90
CA GLU A 298 -0.04 5.69 2.14
C GLU A 298 -0.93 6.55 3.05
N ALA A 299 -1.26 6.09 4.26
CA ALA A 299 -1.99 6.88 5.27
C ALA A 299 -1.20 8.11 5.74
N HIS A 300 0.13 8.08 5.63
CA HIS A 300 0.99 9.23 5.88
C HIS A 300 1.10 10.20 4.69
N GLY A 301 0.52 9.87 3.53
CA GLY A 301 0.58 10.65 2.30
C GLY A 301 1.83 10.34 1.46
N GLY A 302 2.53 9.26 1.77
CA GLY A 302 3.73 8.81 1.08
C GLY A 302 3.49 7.60 0.17
N TYR A 303 4.57 6.99 -0.28
CA TYR A 303 4.53 5.70 -0.98
C TYR A 303 5.71 4.81 -0.57
N LEU A 304 5.49 3.51 -0.61
CA LEU A 304 6.49 2.47 -0.41
C LEU A 304 6.72 1.74 -1.73
N SER A 305 7.98 1.69 -2.16
CA SER A 305 8.41 0.96 -3.35
C SER A 305 9.61 0.08 -3.03
N TYR A 306 10.01 -0.76 -3.98
CA TYR A 306 11.26 -1.49 -3.90
C TYR A 306 11.99 -1.45 -5.24
N GLN A 307 13.30 -1.66 -5.17
CA GLN A 307 14.19 -1.80 -6.32
C GLN A 307 15.09 -3.01 -6.05
N THR A 308 15.29 -3.83 -7.06
CA THR A 308 16.17 -4.99 -6.99
C THR A 308 17.18 -4.91 -8.12
N ASP A 309 18.44 -4.83 -7.75
CA ASP A 309 19.60 -4.96 -8.65
C ASP A 309 20.23 -6.35 -8.45
N GLU A 310 21.24 -6.71 -9.24
CA GLU A 310 21.92 -8.03 -9.16
C GLU A 310 22.45 -8.37 -7.77
N ASP A 311 22.88 -7.38 -6.99
CA ASP A 311 23.53 -7.56 -5.69
C ASP A 311 22.75 -6.98 -4.51
N LYS A 312 21.63 -6.29 -4.74
CA LYS A 312 20.98 -5.50 -3.70
C LYS A 312 19.47 -5.39 -3.88
N THR A 313 18.74 -5.63 -2.80
CA THR A 313 17.31 -5.28 -2.70
C THR A 313 17.14 -4.07 -1.80
N SER A 314 16.43 -3.08 -2.26
CA SER A 314 16.21 -1.81 -1.57
C SER A 314 14.72 -1.51 -1.44
N PHE A 315 14.21 -1.39 -0.23
CA PHE A 315 12.88 -0.82 0.02
C PHE A 315 13.01 0.67 0.25
N VAL A 316 12.22 1.44 -0.48
CA VAL A 316 12.26 2.91 -0.48
C VAL A 316 10.93 3.45 0.00
N ILE A 317 10.96 4.16 1.12
CA ILE A 317 9.85 4.94 1.67
C ILE A 317 10.03 6.39 1.20
N CYS A 318 9.01 6.97 0.59
CA CYS A 318 8.95 8.40 0.29
C CYS A 318 7.83 9.04 1.09
N LEU A 319 8.13 10.11 1.82
CA LEU A 319 7.18 10.96 2.55
C LEU A 319 7.18 12.37 1.95
N ILE A 320 6.00 13.02 1.93
CA ILE A 320 5.77 14.31 1.28
C ILE A 320 5.70 15.41 2.33
#